data_fdd7af30e0a315f73633b816a0c11d5a
#
_entry.id   fdd7af30e0a315f73633b816a0c11d5a
#
_cell.length_a   1.000
_cell.length_b   1.000
_cell.length_c   1.000
_cell.angle_alpha   90.00
_cell.angle_beta   90.00
_cell.angle_gamma   90.00
#
_symmetry.space_group_name_H-M   'P 1'
#
loop_
_entity.id
_entity.type
_entity.pdbx_description
1 polymer ?
#
loop_
_entity_poly.entity_id
_entity_poly.type
_entity_poly.pdbx_seq_one_letter_code
_entity_poly.pdbx_strand_id
1 'polypeptide(L)'
;TLQDILIRYKRMQGYNALWIPGTDHAAISTEVKVTNQLKEEGIDKKELGREGFLERTWQWKEEYAGTIENQLKKLGISCDWDRERFTMDEGCSKAVEEVYISLYEKGYIYKGSRIINWCPKCKTSLSDAEVEHEDQEGPFWHIKYPIVGTDRFLEIATTRPETMLGDTA
;
A
#
# COMPACT_ATOMS: atom_id res chain seq x y z
N THR A 1 -7.01 12.71 20.25
CA THR A 1 -7.36 13.03 21.66
C THR A 1 -6.47 12.29 22.65
N LEU A 2 -6.35 10.95 22.60
CA LEU A 2 -5.54 10.19 23.57
C LEU A 2 -4.07 10.62 23.58
N GLN A 3 -3.46 10.77 22.42
CA GLN A 3 -2.07 11.25 22.28
C GLN A 3 -1.90 12.65 22.88
N ASP A 4 -2.84 13.56 22.62
CA ASP A 4 -2.80 14.92 23.14
C ASP A 4 -2.89 14.97 24.67
N ILE A 5 -3.75 14.14 25.27
CA ILE A 5 -3.85 14.00 26.73
C ILE A 5 -2.51 13.57 27.32
N LEU A 6 -1.87 12.54 26.74
CA LEU A 6 -0.58 12.05 27.24
C LEU A 6 0.52 13.09 27.14
N ILE A 7 0.60 13.80 26.01
CA ILE A 7 1.60 14.86 25.82
C ILE A 7 1.39 16.02 26.80
N ARG A 8 0.15 16.49 26.95
CA ARG A 8 -0.18 17.56 27.93
C ARG A 8 0.13 17.10 29.34
N TYR A 9 -0.25 15.90 29.72
CA TYR A 9 0.05 15.32 31.01
C TYR A 9 1.55 15.28 31.31
N LYS A 10 2.36 14.85 30.33
CA LYS A 10 3.82 14.84 30.48
C LYS A 10 4.43 16.24 30.60
N ARG A 11 3.94 17.20 29.85
CA ARG A 11 4.36 18.59 29.97
C ARG A 11 4.00 19.17 31.36
N MET A 12 2.83 18.86 31.89
CA MET A 12 2.42 19.26 33.25
C MET A 12 3.31 18.64 34.34
N GLN A 13 3.91 17.45 34.05
CA GLN A 13 4.88 16.82 34.94
C GLN A 13 6.31 17.39 34.79
N GLY A 14 6.52 18.42 33.97
CA GLY A 14 7.83 19.03 33.72
C GLY A 14 8.71 18.35 32.66
N TYR A 15 8.17 17.36 31.91
CA TYR A 15 8.90 16.76 30.81
C TYR A 15 8.94 17.69 29.59
N ASN A 16 10.08 17.71 28.89
CA ASN A 16 10.19 18.36 27.59
C ASN A 16 9.62 17.42 26.51
N ALA A 17 8.30 17.42 26.36
CA ALA A 17 7.59 16.52 25.45
C ALA A 17 7.27 17.23 24.13
N LEU A 18 7.93 16.81 23.06
CA LEU A 18 7.70 17.25 21.70
C LEU A 18 6.69 16.31 21.00
N TRP A 19 5.73 16.89 20.29
CA TRP A 19 4.80 16.17 19.44
C TRP A 19 4.72 16.83 18.06
N ILE A 20 5.29 16.17 17.07
CA ILE A 20 5.30 16.64 15.68
C ILE A 20 4.11 16.04 14.94
N PRO A 21 3.24 16.84 14.31
CA PRO A 21 2.19 16.34 13.46
C PRO A 21 2.72 15.91 12.10
N GLY A 22 2.00 15.02 11.45
CA GLY A 22 2.31 14.63 10.07
C GLY A 22 1.09 14.08 9.36
N THR A 23 1.07 14.24 8.04
CA THR A 23 0.05 13.71 7.15
C THR A 23 0.64 12.65 6.23
N ASP A 24 -0.13 11.58 6.00
CA ASP A 24 0.23 10.52 5.08
C ASP A 24 -0.39 10.77 3.69
N HIS A 25 0.34 10.40 2.63
CA HIS A 25 -0.14 10.52 1.26
C HIS A 25 -1.26 9.51 0.92
N ALA A 26 -1.41 8.42 1.68
CA ALA A 26 -2.48 7.42 1.57
C ALA A 26 -2.81 7.01 0.12
N ALA A 27 -1.79 6.64 -0.66
CA ALA A 27 -1.76 6.52 -2.13
C ALA A 27 -3.06 6.00 -2.78
N ILE A 28 -3.53 4.80 -2.42
CA ILE A 28 -4.72 4.16 -3.02
C ILE A 28 -6.00 4.96 -2.72
N SER A 29 -6.18 5.37 -1.47
CA SER A 29 -7.37 6.14 -1.06
C SER A 29 -7.44 7.48 -1.75
N THR A 30 -6.33 8.18 -1.88
CA THR A 30 -6.20 9.46 -2.60
C THR A 30 -6.51 9.26 -4.08
N GLU A 31 -5.94 8.23 -4.72
CA GLU A 31 -6.21 7.92 -6.12
C GLU A 31 -7.70 7.66 -6.39
N VAL A 32 -8.37 6.91 -5.52
CA VAL A 32 -9.82 6.66 -5.63
C VAL A 32 -10.62 7.96 -5.53
N LYS A 33 -10.28 8.83 -4.58
CA LYS A 33 -10.96 10.12 -4.40
C LYS A 33 -10.81 11.03 -5.60
N VAL A 34 -9.57 11.22 -6.08
CA VAL A 34 -9.28 12.04 -7.26
C VAL A 34 -9.95 11.45 -8.52
N THR A 35 -9.93 10.12 -8.69
CA THR A 35 -10.59 9.46 -9.81
C THR A 35 -12.11 9.68 -9.79
N ASN A 36 -12.74 9.66 -8.62
CA ASN A 36 -14.16 9.92 -8.49
C ASN A 36 -14.50 11.38 -8.81
N GLN A 37 -13.69 12.32 -8.34
CA GLN A 37 -13.85 13.75 -8.67
C GLN A 37 -13.75 13.98 -10.18
N LEU A 38 -12.75 13.39 -10.84
CA LEU A 38 -12.60 13.49 -12.31
C LEU A 38 -13.83 12.93 -13.04
N LYS A 39 -14.39 11.81 -12.56
CA LYS A 39 -15.63 11.26 -13.14
C LYS A 39 -16.82 12.19 -13.00
N GLU A 40 -16.96 12.87 -11.86
CA GLU A 40 -18.01 13.87 -11.64
C GLU A 40 -17.84 15.08 -12.57
N GLU A 41 -16.61 15.43 -12.90
CA GLU A 41 -16.25 16.46 -13.88
C GLU A 41 -16.38 15.99 -15.34
N GLY A 42 -16.64 14.70 -15.58
CA GLY A 42 -16.74 14.09 -16.91
C GLY A 42 -15.39 13.86 -17.60
N ILE A 43 -14.30 13.80 -16.83
CA ILE A 43 -12.93 13.62 -17.34
C ILE A 43 -12.50 12.16 -17.18
N ASP A 44 -12.05 11.50 -18.25
CA ASP A 44 -11.45 10.17 -18.15
C ASP A 44 -9.98 10.28 -17.69
N LYS A 45 -9.65 9.56 -16.62
CA LYS A 45 -8.29 9.45 -16.09
C LYS A 45 -7.28 9.05 -17.18
N LYS A 46 -7.67 8.19 -18.13
CA LYS A 46 -6.78 7.73 -19.21
C LYS A 46 -6.46 8.83 -20.22
N GLU A 47 -7.44 9.69 -20.52
CA GLU A 47 -7.26 10.84 -21.43
C GLU A 47 -6.37 11.92 -20.80
N LEU A 48 -6.50 12.10 -19.47
CA LEU A 48 -5.69 13.06 -18.74
C LEU A 48 -4.20 12.69 -18.70
N GLY A 49 -3.89 11.38 -18.77
CA GLY A 49 -2.54 10.86 -18.69
C GLY A 49 -1.93 10.93 -17.27
N ARG A 50 -0.68 10.48 -17.14
CA ARG A 50 -0.01 10.41 -15.84
C ARG A 50 0.27 11.79 -15.23
N GLU A 51 0.79 12.70 -16.02
CA GLU A 51 1.19 14.03 -15.54
C GLU A 51 -0.01 14.85 -15.07
N GLY A 52 -1.05 14.92 -15.89
CA GLY A 52 -2.28 15.60 -15.51
C GLY A 52 -2.96 14.98 -14.30
N PHE A 53 -2.93 13.64 -14.17
CA PHE A 53 -3.47 12.98 -12.99
C PHE A 53 -2.66 13.31 -11.72
N LEU A 54 -1.33 13.38 -11.80
CA LEU A 54 -0.48 13.78 -10.68
C LEU A 54 -0.75 15.23 -10.28
N GLU A 55 -0.89 16.14 -11.23
CA GLU A 55 -1.23 17.53 -10.95
C GLU A 55 -2.55 17.64 -10.17
N ARG A 56 -3.59 16.95 -10.61
CA ARG A 56 -4.88 16.91 -9.90
C ARG A 56 -4.75 16.30 -8.50
N THR A 57 -3.90 15.29 -8.35
CA THR A 57 -3.64 14.65 -7.06
C THR A 57 -2.94 15.61 -6.09
N TRP A 58 -1.98 16.39 -6.56
CA TRP A 58 -1.33 17.42 -5.75
C TRP A 58 -2.28 18.53 -5.36
N GLN A 59 -3.13 19.01 -6.28
CA GLN A 59 -4.17 20.01 -5.97
C GLN A 59 -5.10 19.50 -4.88
N TRP A 60 -5.56 18.25 -5.00
CA TRP A 60 -6.40 17.61 -3.98
C TRP A 60 -5.70 17.53 -2.62
N LYS A 61 -4.42 17.15 -2.61
CA LYS A 61 -3.60 17.11 -1.38
C LYS A 61 -3.51 18.46 -0.71
N GLU A 62 -3.24 19.54 -1.44
CA GLU A 62 -3.14 20.88 -0.87
C GLU A 62 -4.46 21.34 -0.23
N GLU A 63 -5.58 21.07 -0.87
CA GLU A 63 -6.90 21.43 -0.35
C GLU A 63 -7.23 20.68 0.94
N TYR A 64 -7.05 19.36 0.94
CA TYR A 64 -7.50 18.52 2.05
C TYR A 64 -6.51 18.46 3.21
N ALA A 65 -5.22 18.58 2.99
CA ALA A 65 -4.23 18.68 4.05
C ALA A 65 -4.51 19.92 4.93
N GLY A 66 -4.67 21.09 4.32
CA GLY A 66 -5.01 22.31 5.05
C GLY A 66 -6.34 22.21 5.83
N THR A 67 -7.31 21.48 5.30
CA THR A 67 -8.59 21.23 5.99
C THR A 67 -8.40 20.40 7.26
N ILE A 68 -7.64 19.30 7.19
CA ILE A 68 -7.35 18.40 8.33
C ILE A 68 -6.61 19.17 9.42
N GLU A 69 -5.57 19.91 9.06
CA GLU A 69 -4.83 20.75 10.02
C GLU A 69 -5.73 21.75 10.74
N ASN A 70 -6.55 22.49 9.99
CA ASN A 70 -7.47 23.47 10.56
C ASN A 70 -8.49 22.83 11.52
N GLN A 71 -8.97 21.63 11.21
CA GLN A 71 -9.85 20.88 12.08
C GLN A 71 -9.14 20.47 13.38
N LEU A 72 -7.91 19.98 13.29
CA LEU A 72 -7.10 19.60 14.45
C LEU A 72 -6.73 20.81 15.31
N LYS A 73 -6.39 21.94 14.71
CA LYS A 73 -6.14 23.21 15.41
C LYS A 73 -7.39 23.70 16.15
N LYS A 74 -8.58 23.61 15.53
CA LYS A 74 -9.86 23.93 16.17
C LYS A 74 -10.19 23.01 17.36
N LEU A 75 -9.77 21.76 17.32
CA LEU A 75 -9.87 20.83 18.46
C LEU A 75 -8.86 21.14 19.57
N GLY A 76 -7.97 22.12 19.39
CA GLY A 76 -6.98 22.53 20.37
C GLY A 76 -5.84 21.54 20.55
N ILE A 77 -5.49 20.75 19.54
CA ILE A 77 -4.40 19.77 19.59
C ILE A 77 -3.05 20.50 19.74
N SER A 78 -2.23 20.07 20.72
CA SER A 78 -1.01 20.75 21.14
C SER A 78 0.26 20.26 20.44
N CYS A 79 0.18 20.09 19.10
CA CYS A 79 1.33 19.75 18.26
C CYS A 79 2.25 20.94 18.02
N ASP A 80 3.48 20.65 17.62
CA ASP A 80 4.42 21.61 17.05
C ASP A 80 4.11 21.75 15.55
N TRP A 81 3.23 22.66 15.21
CA TRP A 81 2.76 22.88 13.83
C TRP A 81 3.84 23.46 12.92
N ASP A 82 4.87 24.11 13.46
CA ASP A 82 5.98 24.67 12.67
C ASP A 82 6.90 23.58 12.12
N ARG A 83 6.83 22.37 12.71
CA ARG A 83 7.60 21.18 12.27
C ARG A 83 6.72 20.12 11.63
N GLU A 84 5.56 20.50 11.13
CA GLU A 84 4.70 19.57 10.42
C GLU A 84 5.43 18.88 9.27
N ARG A 85 5.14 17.59 9.08
CA ARG A 85 5.73 16.75 8.03
C ARG A 85 4.65 16.14 7.15
N PHE A 86 5.02 15.94 5.89
CA PHE A 86 4.25 15.15 4.94
C PHE A 86 5.10 13.99 4.44
N THR A 87 4.53 12.78 4.35
CA THR A 87 5.29 11.56 4.00
C THR A 87 6.03 11.63 2.66
N MET A 88 5.62 12.52 1.74
CA MET A 88 6.29 12.77 0.46
C MET A 88 6.97 14.14 0.38
N ASP A 89 7.23 14.82 1.50
CA ASP A 89 8.03 16.03 1.48
C ASP A 89 9.49 15.72 1.08
N GLU A 90 10.24 16.73 0.70
CA GLU A 90 11.61 16.60 0.22
C GLU A 90 12.51 15.87 1.22
N GLY A 91 12.41 16.19 2.50
CA GLY A 91 13.22 15.56 3.57
C GLY A 91 12.87 14.10 3.78
N CYS A 92 11.58 13.75 3.80
CA CYS A 92 11.13 12.36 3.92
C CYS A 92 11.50 11.55 2.67
N SER A 93 11.34 12.12 1.47
CA SER A 93 11.72 11.48 0.20
C SER A 93 13.21 11.16 0.18
N LYS A 94 14.05 12.13 0.54
CA LYS A 94 15.51 11.93 0.62
C LYS A 94 15.91 10.86 1.64
N ALA A 95 15.26 10.85 2.80
CA ALA A 95 15.53 9.83 3.81
C ALA A 95 15.16 8.42 3.33
N VAL A 96 14.04 8.28 2.61
CA VAL A 96 13.62 7.00 2.01
C VAL A 96 14.62 6.54 0.96
N GLU A 97 15.10 7.44 0.10
CA GLU A 97 16.14 7.13 -0.91
C GLU A 97 17.45 6.64 -0.25
N GLU A 98 17.93 7.33 0.77
CA GLU A 98 19.14 6.94 1.49
C GLU A 98 19.02 5.57 2.16
N VAL A 99 17.89 5.30 2.80
CA VAL A 99 17.63 4.00 3.42
C VAL A 99 17.56 2.90 2.37
N TYR A 100 16.87 3.16 1.24
CA TYR A 100 16.77 2.19 0.15
C TYR A 100 18.16 1.84 -0.42
N ILE A 101 18.96 2.85 -0.74
CA ILE A 101 20.32 2.67 -1.27
C ILE A 101 21.18 1.88 -0.28
N SER A 102 21.17 2.27 1.00
CA SER A 102 21.94 1.58 2.04
C SER A 102 21.56 0.10 2.18
N LEU A 103 20.26 -0.22 2.10
CA LEU A 103 19.77 -1.60 2.17
C LEU A 103 20.14 -2.40 0.92
N TYR A 104 20.10 -1.76 -0.25
CA TYR A 104 20.52 -2.37 -1.51
C TYR A 104 22.02 -2.70 -1.50
N GLU A 105 22.87 -1.76 -1.09
CA GLU A 105 24.31 -1.96 -0.98
C GLU A 105 24.69 -3.06 0.02
N LYS A 106 23.93 -3.22 1.08
CA LYS A 106 24.08 -4.30 2.07
C LYS A 106 23.53 -5.65 1.58
N GLY A 107 22.92 -5.73 0.40
CA GLY A 107 22.34 -6.93 -0.17
C GLY A 107 21.02 -7.39 0.47
N TYR A 108 20.36 -6.56 1.28
CA TYR A 108 19.07 -6.88 1.87
C TYR A 108 17.90 -6.67 0.90
N ILE A 109 18.08 -5.78 -0.08
CA ILE A 109 17.11 -5.55 -1.14
C ILE A 109 17.64 -6.16 -2.43
N TYR A 110 16.86 -7.01 -3.06
CA TYR A 110 17.16 -7.62 -4.34
C TYR A 110 15.89 -7.79 -5.17
N LYS A 111 16.04 -7.87 -6.49
CA LYS A 111 14.93 -8.13 -7.40
C LYS A 111 14.67 -9.63 -7.50
N GLY A 112 13.44 -10.06 -7.25
CA GLY A 112 13.04 -11.46 -7.32
C GLY A 112 11.55 -11.59 -7.63
N SER A 113 11.16 -12.79 -8.10
CA SER A 113 9.76 -13.13 -8.32
C SER A 113 9.17 -13.79 -7.07
N ARG A 114 7.99 -13.37 -6.68
CA ARG A 114 7.21 -13.93 -5.56
C ARG A 114 5.76 -14.08 -5.96
N ILE A 115 5.07 -15.04 -5.37
CA ILE A 115 3.61 -15.15 -5.46
C ILE A 115 3.03 -14.04 -4.58
N ILE A 116 2.11 -13.28 -5.15
CA ILE A 116 1.41 -12.18 -4.47
C ILE A 116 -0.10 -12.33 -4.61
N ASN A 117 -0.85 -11.75 -3.68
CA ASN A 117 -2.29 -11.61 -3.85
C ASN A 117 -2.58 -10.53 -4.88
N TRP A 118 -3.40 -10.85 -5.87
CA TRP A 118 -3.71 -9.99 -7.00
C TRP A 118 -5.21 -9.88 -7.24
N CYS A 119 -5.72 -8.65 -7.36
CA CYS A 119 -7.11 -8.40 -7.75
C CYS A 119 -7.22 -8.20 -9.27
N PRO A 120 -7.84 -9.12 -10.04
CA PRO A 120 -7.98 -8.98 -11.49
C PRO A 120 -8.94 -7.85 -11.90
N LYS A 121 -9.87 -7.46 -11.01
CA LYS A 121 -10.80 -6.35 -11.24
C LYS A 121 -10.12 -5.00 -11.08
N CYS A 122 -9.39 -4.81 -9.99
CA CYS A 122 -8.67 -3.56 -9.71
C CYS A 122 -7.33 -3.49 -10.43
N LYS A 123 -6.79 -4.64 -10.87
CA LYS A 123 -5.45 -4.79 -11.50
C LYS A 123 -4.34 -4.26 -10.60
N THR A 124 -4.43 -4.59 -9.33
CA THR A 124 -3.47 -4.21 -8.29
C THR A 124 -3.07 -5.42 -7.44
N SER A 125 -1.89 -5.37 -6.84
CA SER A 125 -1.53 -6.24 -5.72
C SER A 125 -2.36 -5.86 -4.49
N LEU A 126 -2.59 -6.87 -3.63
CA LEU A 126 -3.27 -6.72 -2.36
C LEU A 126 -2.30 -7.06 -1.23
N SER A 127 -2.39 -6.36 -0.10
CA SER A 127 -1.69 -6.75 1.11
C SER A 127 -2.38 -7.96 1.77
N ASP A 128 -1.63 -8.71 2.58
CA ASP A 128 -2.20 -9.87 3.29
C ASP A 128 -3.33 -9.46 4.25
N ALA A 129 -3.29 -8.23 4.76
CA ALA A 129 -4.33 -7.68 5.64
C ALA A 129 -5.67 -7.41 4.93
N GLU A 130 -5.67 -7.32 3.61
CA GLU A 130 -6.87 -7.06 2.77
C GLU A 130 -7.47 -8.36 2.23
N VAL A 131 -6.85 -9.51 2.50
CA VAL A 131 -7.27 -10.82 1.98
C VAL A 131 -8.05 -11.56 3.07
N GLU A 132 -9.31 -11.85 2.77
CA GLU A 132 -10.13 -12.73 3.59
C GLU A 132 -10.12 -14.14 2.98
N HIS A 133 -9.84 -15.14 3.80
CA HIS A 133 -9.82 -16.54 3.41
C HIS A 133 -11.17 -17.17 3.70
N GLU A 134 -11.74 -17.80 2.68
CA GLU A 134 -12.99 -18.55 2.80
C GLU A 134 -12.74 -20.01 2.44
N ASP A 135 -13.30 -20.92 3.24
CA ASP A 135 -13.28 -22.35 2.92
C ASP A 135 -14.26 -22.64 1.79
N GLN A 136 -13.76 -23.24 0.73
CA GLN A 136 -14.56 -23.63 -0.43
C GLN A 136 -14.41 -25.12 -0.68
N GLU A 137 -15.54 -25.83 -0.79
CA GLU A 137 -15.54 -27.21 -1.24
C GLU A 137 -15.12 -27.29 -2.71
N GLY A 138 -14.18 -28.18 -3.01
CA GLY A 138 -13.65 -28.38 -4.35
C GLY A 138 -13.10 -29.79 -4.55
N PRO A 139 -13.03 -30.26 -5.79
CA PRO A 139 -12.47 -31.57 -6.10
C PRO A 139 -10.96 -31.59 -5.91
N PHE A 140 -10.45 -32.76 -5.55
CA PHE A 140 -9.02 -33.03 -5.49
C PHE A 140 -8.68 -33.92 -6.70
N TRP A 141 -8.01 -33.35 -7.70
CA TRP A 141 -7.75 -33.98 -8.98
C TRP A 141 -6.49 -34.84 -8.89
N HIS A 142 -6.59 -36.13 -9.29
CA HIS A 142 -5.48 -37.04 -9.38
C HIS A 142 -5.04 -37.19 -10.83
N ILE A 143 -3.76 -36.93 -11.10
CA ILE A 143 -3.17 -36.94 -12.44
C ILE A 143 -2.04 -37.98 -12.44
N LYS A 144 -2.00 -38.86 -13.46
CA LYS A 144 -0.98 -39.89 -13.60
C LYS A 144 -0.04 -39.56 -14.74
N TYR A 145 1.25 -39.41 -14.42
CA TYR A 145 2.31 -39.23 -15.39
C TYR A 145 3.04 -40.58 -15.64
N PRO A 146 3.05 -41.11 -16.86
CA PRO A 146 3.76 -42.35 -17.19
C PRO A 146 5.26 -42.14 -17.13
N ILE A 147 5.99 -43.13 -16.57
CA ILE A 147 7.44 -43.11 -16.55
C ILE A 147 7.93 -43.79 -17.85
N VAL A 148 8.70 -43.04 -18.64
CA VAL A 148 9.21 -43.50 -19.92
C VAL A 148 10.00 -44.81 -19.78
N GLY A 149 9.69 -45.82 -20.64
CA GLY A 149 10.34 -47.13 -20.64
C GLY A 149 9.88 -48.08 -19.55
N THR A 150 8.80 -47.79 -18.85
CA THR A 150 8.21 -48.68 -17.81
C THR A 150 6.68 -48.65 -17.84
N ASP A 151 6.04 -49.66 -17.25
CA ASP A 151 4.58 -49.69 -17.03
C ASP A 151 4.15 -48.93 -15.76
N ARG A 152 5.06 -48.17 -15.17
CA ARG A 152 4.82 -47.42 -13.93
C ARG A 152 4.41 -45.97 -14.23
N PHE A 153 3.75 -45.36 -13.26
CA PHE A 153 3.38 -43.95 -13.33
C PHE A 153 3.64 -43.26 -11.97
N LEU A 154 3.82 -41.94 -12.01
CA LEU A 154 3.76 -41.05 -10.85
C LEU A 154 2.35 -40.52 -10.75
N GLU A 155 1.76 -40.62 -9.57
CA GLU A 155 0.47 -40.00 -9.29
C GLU A 155 0.69 -38.73 -8.47
N ILE A 156 0.17 -37.62 -8.99
CA ILE A 156 0.14 -36.34 -8.30
C ILE A 156 -1.31 -35.95 -8.03
N ALA A 157 -1.53 -35.10 -7.06
CA ALA A 157 -2.86 -34.59 -6.75
C ALA A 157 -2.85 -33.07 -6.55
N THR A 158 -3.87 -32.42 -7.07
CA THR A 158 -3.99 -30.95 -6.99
C THR A 158 -5.45 -30.52 -6.91
N THR A 159 -5.71 -29.42 -6.24
CA THR A 159 -7.00 -28.73 -6.27
C THR A 159 -7.13 -27.78 -7.47
N ARG A 160 -6.03 -27.53 -8.19
CA ARG A 160 -5.95 -26.61 -9.34
C ARG A 160 -5.40 -27.36 -10.57
N PRO A 161 -6.25 -28.03 -11.36
CA PRO A 161 -5.82 -28.84 -12.49
C PRO A 161 -5.13 -28.03 -13.63
N GLU A 162 -5.37 -26.74 -13.69
CA GLU A 162 -4.70 -25.83 -14.62
C GLU A 162 -3.18 -25.77 -14.44
N THR A 163 -2.66 -26.11 -13.26
CA THR A 163 -1.21 -26.17 -13.00
C THR A 163 -0.50 -27.24 -13.83
N MET A 164 -1.23 -28.28 -14.28
CA MET A 164 -0.70 -29.31 -15.17
C MET A 164 -0.08 -28.75 -16.47
N LEU A 165 -0.61 -27.62 -16.96
CA LEU A 165 -0.12 -26.97 -18.18
C LEU A 165 1.28 -26.33 -18.00
N GLY A 166 1.75 -26.20 -16.76
CA GLY A 166 3.08 -25.70 -16.43
C GLY A 166 4.11 -26.80 -16.17
N ASP A 167 3.71 -28.07 -16.19
CA ASP A 167 4.61 -29.20 -15.94
C ASP A 167 5.52 -29.43 -17.14
N THR A 168 6.82 -29.53 -16.90
CA THR A 168 7.87 -29.62 -17.94
C THR A 168 8.75 -30.85 -17.83
N ALA A 169 8.49 -31.73 -16.88
CA ALA A 169 9.26 -32.96 -16.63
C ALA A 169 8.63 -34.18 -17.29
#